data_cb97ea44e0e3b7054f5e50f961e4dc96
#
_entry.id   cb97ea44e0e3b7054f5e50f961e4dc96
#
_cell.length_a   1.000
_cell.length_b   1.000
_cell.length_c   1.000
_cell.angle_alpha   90.00
_cell.angle_beta   90.00
_cell.angle_gamma   90.00
#
_symmetry.space_group_name_H-M   'P 1'
#
loop_
_entity.id
_entity.type
_entity.pdbx_description
1 polymer ?
#
loop_
_entity_poly.entity_id
_entity_poly.type
_entity_poly.pdbx_seq_one_letter_code
_entity_poly.pdbx_strand_id
1 'polypeptide(L)' 'MKNGVSEQNAERKAILAAKAKREETNLQLSIATQIHKTKISRFLNGKADLNFVNLKAILAHYSIKI' A
#
# COMPACT_ATOMS: atom_id res chain seq x y z
N MET A 1 10.95 -21.53 -3.24
CA MET A 1 11.13 -20.77 -3.30
C MET A 1 10.48 -19.70 -3.43
N LYS A 2 10.39 -18.98 -3.18
CA LYS A 2 9.82 -18.05 -3.37
C LYS A 2 10.27 -17.14 -4.04
N ASN A 3 10.54 -17.10 -4.79
CA ASN A 3 11.14 -16.42 -5.57
C ASN A 3 10.53 -15.25 -6.07
N GLY A 4 10.85 -14.13 -5.71
CA GLY A 4 10.29 -12.91 -6.15
C GLY A 4 8.86 -12.68 -5.71
N VAL A 5 8.37 -13.53 -4.85
CA VAL A 5 7.03 -13.34 -4.30
C VAL A 5 7.15 -12.43 -3.09
N SER A 6 6.48 -11.30 -3.15
CA SER A 6 6.49 -10.36 -2.05
C SER A 6 5.65 -10.89 -0.89
N GLU A 7 6.15 -10.73 0.32
CA GLU A 7 5.38 -11.09 1.50
C GLU A 7 4.23 -10.11 1.72
N GLN A 8 4.23 -9.00 0.99
CA GLN A 8 3.19 -7.98 1.13
C GLN A 8 2.14 -8.07 0.04
N ASN A 9 2.12 -9.16 -0.73
CA ASN A 9 1.15 -9.27 -1.82
C ASN A 9 -0.29 -9.23 -1.32
N ALA A 10 -0.61 -9.88 -0.20
CA ALA A 10 -1.96 -9.85 0.34
C ALA A 10 -2.35 -8.44 0.75
N GLU A 11 -1.44 -7.74 1.41
CA GLU A 11 -1.69 -6.37 1.82
C GLU A 11 -1.82 -5.45 0.60
N ARG A 12 -0.97 -5.66 -0.41
CA ARG A 12 -1.04 -4.86 -1.64
C ARG A 12 -2.40 -5.00 -2.31
N LYS A 13 -2.91 -6.22 -2.41
CA LYS A 13 -4.21 -6.45 -3.02
C LYS A 13 -5.34 -5.82 -2.22
N ALA A 14 -5.28 -5.94 -0.89
CA ALA A 14 -6.30 -5.34 -0.04
C ALA A 14 -6.28 -3.82 -0.15
N ILE A 15 -5.10 -3.23 -0.21
CA ILE A 15 -4.95 -1.79 -0.34
C ILE A 15 -5.46 -1.31 -1.69
N LEU A 16 -5.11 -2.02 -2.76
CA LEU A 16 -5.61 -1.67 -4.10
C LEU A 16 -7.12 -1.70 -4.16
N ALA A 17 -7.74 -2.72 -3.56
CA ALA A 17 -9.20 -2.83 -3.55
C ALA A 17 -9.83 -1.69 -2.76
N ALA A 18 -9.28 -1.38 -1.59
CA ALA A 18 -9.82 -0.29 -0.76
C ALA A 18 -9.65 1.06 -1.43
N LYS A 19 -8.49 1.27 -2.06
CA LYS A 19 -8.20 2.50 -2.77
C LYS A 19 -9.17 2.71 -3.94
N ALA A 20 -9.41 1.65 -4.69
CA ALA A 20 -10.34 1.71 -5.82
C ALA A 20 -11.77 1.97 -5.35
N LYS A 21 -12.16 1.34 -4.25
CA LYS A 21 -13.50 1.50 -3.72
C LYS A 21 -13.76 2.93 -3.27
N ARG A 22 -12.74 3.60 -2.73
CA ARG A 22 -12.85 4.98 -2.28
C ARG A 22 -12.51 5.97 -3.38
N GLU A 23 -12.09 5.49 -4.54
CA GLU A 23 -11.65 6.34 -5.65
C GLU A 23 -10.56 7.31 -5.21
N GLU A 24 -9.68 6.84 -4.34
CA GLU A 24 -8.62 7.67 -3.79
C GLU A 24 -7.39 7.63 -4.68
N THR A 25 -6.76 8.77 -4.89
CA THR A 25 -5.54 8.84 -5.71
C THR A 25 -4.30 8.56 -4.85
N ASN A 26 -3.19 8.26 -5.53
CA ASN A 26 -1.92 8.09 -4.82
C ASN A 26 -1.52 9.37 -4.08
N LEU A 27 -1.82 10.53 -4.66
CA LEU A 27 -1.51 11.80 -3.99
C LEU A 27 -2.33 11.95 -2.70
N GLN A 28 -3.61 11.64 -2.76
CA GLN A 28 -4.46 11.72 -1.57
C GLN A 28 -3.98 10.77 -0.49
N LEU A 29 -3.61 9.56 -0.88
CA LEU A 29 -3.08 8.57 0.07
C LEU A 29 -1.75 9.05 0.66
N SER A 30 -0.90 9.64 -0.16
CA SER A 30 0.37 10.19 0.29
C SER A 30 0.17 11.27 1.36
N ILE A 31 -0.77 12.17 1.12
CA ILE A 31 -1.06 13.25 2.07
C ILE A 31 -1.60 12.67 3.38
N ALA A 32 -2.50 11.70 3.30
CA ALA A 32 -3.13 11.12 4.48
C ALA A 32 -2.14 10.34 5.34
N THR A 33 -1.17 9.67 4.71
CA THR A 33 -0.26 8.79 5.43
C THR A 33 1.14 9.39 5.61
N GLN A 34 1.41 10.52 4.93
CA GLN A 34 2.73 11.17 4.94
C GLN A 34 3.81 10.26 4.37
N ILE A 35 3.43 9.39 3.45
CA ILE A 35 4.36 8.54 2.71
C ILE A 35 4.50 9.14 1.32
N HIS A 36 5.73 9.29 0.84
CA HIS A 36 5.96 9.89 -0.47
C HIS A 36 5.22 9.12 -1.55
N LYS A 37 4.57 9.82 -2.46
CA LYS A 37 3.72 9.17 -3.46
C LYS A 37 4.50 8.24 -4.37
N THR A 38 5.80 8.51 -4.57
CA THR A 38 6.65 7.62 -5.38
C THR A 38 6.77 6.26 -4.72
N LYS A 39 6.91 6.22 -3.39
CA LYS A 39 6.98 4.96 -2.67
C LYS A 39 5.66 4.21 -2.76
N ILE A 40 4.55 4.93 -2.66
CA ILE A 40 3.23 4.33 -2.77
C ILE A 40 3.04 3.73 -4.16
N SER A 41 3.40 4.48 -5.20
CA SER A 41 3.25 4.03 -6.57
C SER A 41 4.07 2.76 -6.82
N ARG A 42 5.32 2.74 -6.37
CA ARG A 42 6.19 1.57 -6.58
C ARG A 42 5.64 0.36 -5.84
N PHE A 43 5.14 0.57 -4.62
CA PHE A 43 4.55 -0.52 -3.85
C PHE A 43 3.32 -1.08 -4.56
N LEU A 44 2.43 -0.20 -5.00
CA LEU A 44 1.18 -0.65 -5.63
C LEU A 44 1.42 -1.33 -6.97
N ASN A 45 2.50 -0.95 -7.66
CA ASN A 45 2.85 -1.57 -8.92
C ASN A 45 3.67 -2.85 -8.75
N GLY A 46 3.91 -3.25 -7.52
CA GLY A 46 4.66 -4.48 -7.24
C GLY A 46 6.15 -4.36 -7.42
N LYS A 47 6.69 -3.14 -7.51
CA LYS A 47 8.12 -2.93 -7.77
C LYS A 47 8.94 -2.83 -6.50
N ALA A 48 8.30 -2.59 -5.37
CA ALA A 48 8.99 -2.46 -4.09
C ALA A 48 8.02 -2.75 -2.97
N ASP A 49 8.56 -3.17 -1.84
CA ASP A 49 7.77 -3.33 -0.62
C ASP A 49 7.91 -2.09 0.23
N LEU A 50 6.95 -1.88 1.13
CA LEU A 50 7.03 -0.81 2.10
C LEU A 50 7.62 -1.33 3.39
N ASN A 51 8.28 -0.45 4.15
CA ASN A 51 8.70 -0.85 5.48
C ASN A 51 7.44 -1.03 6.34
N PHE A 52 7.63 -1.69 7.49
CA PHE A 52 6.50 -2.07 8.33
C PHE A 52 5.70 -0.87 8.81
N VAL A 53 6.40 0.21 9.18
CA VAL A 53 5.73 1.42 9.68
C VAL A 53 4.84 2.02 8.59
N ASN A 54 5.37 2.15 7.38
CA ASN A 54 4.60 2.72 6.28
C ASN A 54 3.43 1.82 5.89
N LEU A 55 3.66 0.51 5.86
CA LEU A 55 2.61 -0.44 5.52
C LEU A 55 1.47 -0.35 6.53
N LYS A 56 1.80 -0.32 7.82
CA LYS A 56 0.78 -0.20 8.86
C LYS A 56 0.01 1.10 8.75
N ALA A 57 0.68 2.18 8.37
CA ALA A 57 0.01 3.48 8.24
C ALA A 57 -1.08 3.41 7.16
N ILE A 58 -0.78 2.76 6.03
CA ILE A 58 -1.77 2.64 4.97
C ILE A 58 -2.89 1.70 5.38
N LEU A 59 -2.56 0.57 6.01
CA LEU A 59 -3.59 -0.36 6.45
C LEU A 59 -4.53 0.31 7.46
N ALA A 60 -3.98 1.09 8.37
CA ALA A 60 -4.79 1.81 9.34
C ALA A 60 -5.69 2.85 8.67
N HIS A 61 -5.15 3.54 7.66
CA HIS A 61 -5.92 4.54 6.92
C HIS A 61 -7.17 3.94 6.29
N TYR A 62 -7.06 2.71 5.79
CA TYR A 62 -8.19 2.03 5.17
C TYR A 62 -8.93 1.11 6.15
N SER A 63 -8.52 1.08 7.39
CA SER A 63 -9.11 0.21 8.41
C SER A 63 -9.03 -1.27 8.03
N ILE A 64 -7.97 -1.65 7.37
CA ILE A 64 -7.73 -3.03 6.98
C ILE A 64 -7.04 -3.74 8.13
N LYS A 65 -7.59 -4.88 8.52
CA LYS A 65 -6.99 -5.69 9.58
C LYS A 65 -6.18 -6.82 8.95
N ILE A 66 -5.04 -7.05 9.50
CA ILE A 66 -4.17 -8.14 9.05
C ILE A 66 -4.21 -9.26 10.09
#